data_ed77749833f6490ccec69c1277a24493
#
_entry.id   ed77749833f6490ccec69c1277a24493
#
_cell.length_a   1.000
_cell.length_b   1.000
_cell.length_c   1.000
_cell.angle_alpha   90.00
_cell.angle_beta   90.00
_cell.angle_gamma   90.00
#
_symmetry.space_group_name_H-M   'P 1'
#
loop_
_entity.id
_entity.type
_entity.pdbx_description
1 polymer ?
#
loop_
_entity_poly.entity_id
_entity_poly.type
_entity_poly.pdbx_seq_one_letter_code
_entity_poly.pdbx_strand_id
1 'polypeptide(L)'
;SAGRCQTPALTLVCEQHAAATTGPDASMVWATETYLPKCNVPFRGSPSQRTAVKEDTETQLVAYQEGRVVLAEPSESQRPLPPPKALTTARMQQQCGLGTKRCMSAAQKLYEAGAITYHRTDAHGYCAPFAATLSAHITQTHGADNVGRPPVMAGGAHEAIRATDVTKTGLGKTADERRLYKFIRCRTVASGMAACVIATLTRTIAATSAATPTKLRATAMANRMVKPGWTLEEASGTSFASATEYNKLTDLKAGVVEPVRTLAVPTFTGEKAPLTEAKLVKTLETAGVGRPSTFASIVNKLYERHYAVIQDVQAKSVECEEGVKRGHEPIVWTARTVEHGGSKGRLTPTPLGVKVEAMCKRVFEGLLDVETTAAMETRLDVVAGGGAAEQEVAE
;
A
#
# COMPACT_ATOMS: atom_id res chain seq x y z
N SER A 1 -23.26 21.90 -6.58
CA SER A 1 -24.48 21.14 -6.35
C SER A 1 -24.18 19.95 -5.44
N ALA A 2 -25.09 19.65 -4.53
CA ALA A 2 -25.07 18.49 -3.68
C ALA A 2 -25.35 17.21 -4.49
N GLY A 3 -24.85 16.07 -4.03
CA GLY A 3 -25.14 14.78 -4.64
C GLY A 3 -24.79 13.64 -3.72
N ARG A 4 -25.66 12.63 -3.67
CA ARG A 4 -25.61 11.51 -2.71
C ARG A 4 -24.22 10.85 -2.57
N CYS A 5 -23.55 10.54 -3.68
CA CYS A 5 -22.21 9.93 -3.63
C CYS A 5 -21.06 10.94 -3.75
N GLN A 6 -21.31 12.11 -4.36
CA GLN A 6 -20.27 13.11 -4.63
C GLN A 6 -19.92 13.92 -3.39
N THR A 7 -20.91 14.22 -2.55
CA THR A 7 -20.71 14.98 -1.31
C THR A 7 -19.90 14.16 -0.31
N PRO A 8 -20.22 12.90 -0.01
CA PRO A 8 -19.35 12.04 0.81
C PRO A 8 -17.93 11.91 0.26
N ALA A 9 -17.77 11.77 -1.07
CA ALA A 9 -16.45 11.73 -1.67
C ALA A 9 -15.66 13.03 -1.47
N LEU A 10 -16.33 14.19 -1.59
CA LEU A 10 -15.72 15.49 -1.30
C LEU A 10 -15.36 15.63 0.17
N THR A 11 -16.24 15.20 1.07
CA THR A 11 -15.99 15.18 2.52
C THR A 11 -14.74 14.38 2.86
N LEU A 12 -14.59 13.17 2.32
CA LEU A 12 -13.38 12.33 2.52
C LEU A 12 -12.10 13.02 2.03
N VAL A 13 -12.18 13.74 0.90
CA VAL A 13 -11.03 14.51 0.38
C VAL A 13 -10.70 15.68 1.30
N CYS A 14 -11.69 16.45 1.74
CA CYS A 14 -11.51 17.60 2.63
C CYS A 14 -10.95 17.17 4.00
N GLU A 15 -11.52 16.15 4.62
CA GLU A 15 -11.11 15.65 5.93
C GLU A 15 -9.67 15.11 5.90
N GLN A 16 -9.34 14.31 4.88
CA GLN A 16 -7.98 13.79 4.76
C GLN A 16 -6.96 14.90 4.45
N HIS A 17 -7.35 15.90 3.65
CA HIS A 17 -6.51 17.05 3.37
C HIS A 17 -6.31 17.89 4.63
N ALA A 18 -7.36 18.19 5.37
CA ALA A 18 -7.28 18.90 6.65
C ALA A 18 -6.38 18.14 7.64
N ALA A 19 -6.58 16.82 7.78
CA ALA A 19 -5.74 16.00 8.64
C ALA A 19 -4.25 15.98 8.23
N ALA A 20 -3.96 16.20 6.94
CA ALA A 20 -2.60 16.27 6.42
C ALA A 20 -1.97 17.68 6.54
N THR A 21 -2.78 18.74 6.59
CA THR A 21 -2.29 20.13 6.58
C THR A 21 -2.41 20.83 7.93
N THR A 22 -3.46 20.52 8.70
CA THR A 22 -3.75 21.14 10.02
C THR A 22 -3.60 20.17 11.20
N GLY A 23 -3.32 18.88 10.90
CA GLY A 23 -2.97 17.90 11.93
C GLY A 23 -1.68 18.30 12.65
N PRO A 24 -1.37 17.69 13.80
CA PRO A 24 -0.11 17.94 14.46
C PRO A 24 1.03 17.73 13.46
N ASP A 25 1.97 18.68 13.42
CA ASP A 25 3.16 18.55 12.59
C ASP A 25 3.85 17.22 12.89
N ALA A 26 4.40 16.60 11.84
CA ALA A 26 5.17 15.39 12.03
C ALA A 26 6.26 15.64 13.07
N SER A 27 6.24 14.86 14.15
CA SER A 27 7.24 14.99 15.21
C SER A 27 8.54 14.36 14.75
N MET A 28 9.64 15.11 14.83
CA MET A 28 10.98 14.57 14.62
C MET A 28 11.36 13.73 15.85
N VAL A 29 11.83 12.54 15.59
CA VAL A 29 12.41 11.63 16.59
C VAL A 29 13.67 11.00 16.03
N TRP A 30 14.61 10.63 16.89
CA TRP A 30 15.76 9.83 16.48
C TRP A 30 15.44 8.34 16.57
N ALA A 31 15.82 7.60 15.53
CA ALA A 31 15.86 6.16 15.50
C ALA A 31 17.33 5.69 15.48
N THR A 32 17.65 4.65 16.24
CA THR A 32 19.03 4.13 16.26
C THR A 32 19.22 3.08 15.16
N GLU A 33 20.39 3.17 14.49
CA GLU A 33 20.87 2.15 13.55
C GLU A 33 22.29 1.73 13.95
N THR A 34 22.46 0.45 14.31
CA THR A 34 23.74 -0.11 14.73
C THR A 34 24.32 -1.01 13.65
N TYR A 35 25.59 -0.87 13.35
CA TYR A 35 26.30 -1.60 12.31
C TYR A 35 27.34 -2.54 12.93
N LEU A 36 27.34 -3.81 12.52
CA LEU A 36 28.32 -4.81 12.94
C LEU A 36 29.46 -4.94 11.93
N PRO A 37 30.63 -5.45 12.33
CA PRO A 37 31.75 -5.71 11.43
C PRO A 37 31.35 -6.58 10.25
N LYS A 38 31.84 -6.26 9.05
CA LYS A 38 31.59 -7.00 7.80
C LYS A 38 30.11 -7.08 7.38
N CYS A 39 29.21 -6.37 8.10
CA CYS A 39 27.79 -6.31 7.80
C CYS A 39 27.34 -4.85 7.63
N ASN A 40 26.90 -4.51 6.43
CA ASN A 40 26.36 -3.19 6.12
C ASN A 40 24.84 -3.10 6.27
N VAL A 41 24.20 -4.18 6.77
CA VAL A 41 22.78 -4.18 7.08
C VAL A 41 22.58 -3.57 8.46
N PRO A 42 21.81 -2.47 8.60
CA PRO A 42 21.60 -1.84 9.89
C PRO A 42 20.72 -2.66 10.81
N PHE A 43 21.12 -2.77 12.06
CA PHE A 43 20.27 -3.22 13.16
C PHE A 43 19.50 -2.02 13.68
N ARG A 44 18.20 -1.98 13.43
CA ARG A 44 17.32 -0.86 13.81
C ARG A 44 16.74 -1.06 15.18
N GLY A 45 16.86 -0.04 16.02
CA GLY A 45 16.21 0.01 17.33
C GLY A 45 14.68 -0.13 17.21
N SER A 46 14.05 -0.71 18.23
CA SER A 46 12.60 -0.88 18.23
C SER A 46 11.87 0.47 18.15
N PRO A 47 10.63 0.54 17.61
CA PRO A 47 9.85 1.77 17.58
C PRO A 47 9.66 2.42 18.97
N SER A 48 9.60 1.63 20.03
CA SER A 48 9.48 2.10 21.42
C SER A 48 10.73 2.80 21.96
N GLN A 49 11.86 2.67 21.29
CA GLN A 49 13.13 3.33 21.64
C GLN A 49 13.33 4.67 20.93
N ARG A 50 12.44 5.02 20.00
CA ARG A 50 12.48 6.31 19.32
C ARG A 50 12.14 7.41 20.32
N THR A 51 12.92 8.46 20.34
CA THR A 51 12.73 9.60 21.25
C THR A 51 13.04 10.91 20.53
N ALA A 52 12.39 11.98 20.98
CA ALA A 52 12.71 13.35 20.59
C ALA A 52 13.73 14.00 21.55
N VAL A 53 14.11 13.28 22.59
CA VAL A 53 15.06 13.77 23.62
C VAL A 53 16.47 13.37 23.23
N LYS A 54 17.36 14.34 23.10
CA LYS A 54 18.73 14.13 22.63
C LYS A 54 19.54 13.30 23.63
N GLU A 55 19.41 13.59 24.91
CA GLU A 55 20.09 12.90 26.01
C GLU A 55 19.72 11.40 26.10
N ASP A 56 18.45 11.07 25.88
CA ASP A 56 18.00 9.67 25.80
C ASP A 56 18.63 8.97 24.61
N THR A 57 18.72 9.67 23.47
CA THR A 57 19.35 9.15 22.27
C THR A 57 20.84 8.90 22.48
N GLU A 58 21.55 9.85 23.09
CA GLU A 58 22.97 9.71 23.41
C GLU A 58 23.23 8.52 24.34
N THR A 59 22.39 8.36 25.35
CA THR A 59 22.42 7.20 26.25
C THR A 59 22.27 5.87 25.49
N GLN A 60 21.38 5.82 24.51
CA GLN A 60 21.22 4.64 23.64
C GLN A 60 22.46 4.38 22.77
N LEU A 61 23.03 5.45 22.17
CA LEU A 61 24.25 5.33 21.35
C LEU A 61 25.42 4.77 22.18
N VAL A 62 25.61 5.29 23.40
CA VAL A 62 26.63 4.81 24.34
C VAL A 62 26.38 3.35 24.70
N ALA A 63 25.14 2.98 25.02
CA ALA A 63 24.80 1.61 25.38
C ALA A 63 25.10 0.59 24.25
N TYR A 64 24.88 0.97 23.00
CA TYR A 64 25.23 0.11 21.85
C TYR A 64 26.72 0.06 21.53
N GLN A 65 27.53 1.06 21.92
CA GLN A 65 28.95 1.11 21.56
C GLN A 65 29.88 0.73 22.71
N GLU A 66 29.52 1.07 23.93
CA GLU A 66 30.36 0.84 25.13
C GLU A 66 29.76 -0.21 26.06
N GLY A 67 28.50 -0.55 25.88
CA GLY A 67 27.84 -1.59 26.65
C GLY A 67 28.16 -3.01 26.16
N ARG A 68 27.70 -3.99 26.90
CA ARG A 68 27.79 -5.38 26.45
C ARG A 68 26.71 -5.66 25.42
N VAL A 69 27.10 -5.85 24.16
CA VAL A 69 26.20 -6.18 23.04
C VAL A 69 26.27 -7.66 22.72
N VAL A 70 25.12 -8.32 22.71
CA VAL A 70 25.02 -9.73 22.40
C VAL A 70 24.14 -9.92 21.17
N LEU A 71 24.69 -10.58 20.14
CA LEU A 71 23.95 -11.00 18.94
C LEU A 71 23.32 -12.36 19.22
N ALA A 72 22.01 -12.43 19.09
CA ALA A 72 21.25 -13.67 19.24
C ALA A 72 21.46 -14.61 18.05
N GLU A 73 21.13 -15.90 18.24
CA GLU A 73 21.04 -16.86 17.15
C GLU A 73 20.08 -16.38 16.06
N PRO A 74 20.31 -16.77 14.80
CA PRO A 74 19.42 -16.43 13.69
C PRO A 74 18.04 -17.05 13.90
N SER A 75 17.01 -16.26 13.62
CA SER A 75 15.64 -16.76 13.52
C SER A 75 15.20 -16.67 12.07
N GLU A 76 14.88 -17.80 11.46
CA GLU A 76 14.34 -17.85 10.11
C GLU A 76 12.88 -18.27 10.14
N SER A 77 12.05 -17.57 9.42
CA SER A 77 10.65 -17.91 9.21
C SER A 77 10.33 -17.91 7.73
N GLN A 78 9.49 -18.84 7.29
CA GLN A 78 8.98 -18.85 5.94
C GLN A 78 7.49 -18.53 5.95
N ARG A 79 7.08 -17.65 5.05
CA ARG A 79 5.66 -17.35 4.88
C ARG A 79 5.26 -17.39 3.41
N PRO A 80 4.09 -17.97 3.11
CA PRO A 80 3.51 -17.83 1.80
C PRO A 80 2.92 -16.42 1.64
N LEU A 81 3.22 -15.78 0.52
CA LEU A 81 2.50 -14.60 0.03
C LEU A 81 1.46 -15.08 -0.96
N PRO A 82 0.18 -14.94 -0.66
CA PRO A 82 -0.88 -15.40 -1.54
C PRO A 82 -0.83 -14.67 -2.89
N PRO A 83 -1.32 -15.31 -3.97
CA PRO A 83 -1.44 -14.65 -5.26
C PRO A 83 -2.35 -13.43 -5.17
N PRO A 84 -2.17 -12.45 -6.06
CA PRO A 84 -3.03 -11.28 -6.10
C PRO A 84 -4.46 -11.70 -6.46
N LYS A 85 -5.42 -11.04 -5.85
CA LYS A 85 -6.84 -11.33 -6.12
C LYS A 85 -7.22 -10.93 -7.54
N ALA A 86 -8.18 -11.63 -8.15
CA ALA A 86 -8.78 -11.26 -9.41
C ALA A 86 -9.30 -9.82 -9.40
N LEU A 87 -9.36 -9.19 -10.57
CA LEU A 87 -9.70 -7.78 -10.70
C LEU A 87 -11.20 -7.55 -10.64
N THR A 88 -11.61 -6.71 -9.72
CA THR A 88 -12.85 -5.93 -9.79
C THR A 88 -12.57 -4.58 -10.46
N THR A 89 -13.61 -3.83 -10.82
CA THR A 89 -13.46 -2.46 -11.32
C THR A 89 -12.65 -1.58 -10.37
N ALA A 90 -12.95 -1.63 -9.08
CA ALA A 90 -12.25 -0.85 -8.07
C ALA A 90 -10.75 -1.23 -7.99
N ARG A 91 -10.42 -2.52 -7.95
CA ARG A 91 -9.02 -2.97 -7.95
C ARG A 91 -8.27 -2.58 -9.21
N MET A 92 -8.92 -2.68 -10.37
CA MET A 92 -8.33 -2.25 -11.64
C MET A 92 -7.98 -0.76 -11.58
N GLN A 93 -8.90 0.10 -11.16
CA GLN A 93 -8.67 1.54 -11.02
C GLN A 93 -7.58 1.88 -9.98
N GLN A 94 -7.52 1.14 -8.87
CA GLN A 94 -6.54 1.35 -7.81
C GLN A 94 -5.11 0.96 -8.21
N GLN A 95 -4.94 -0.03 -9.06
CA GLN A 95 -3.65 -0.72 -9.24
C GLN A 95 -3.04 -0.61 -10.64
N CYS A 96 -3.81 -0.23 -11.66
CA CYS A 96 -3.29 -0.16 -13.05
C CYS A 96 -2.31 0.99 -13.29
N GLY A 97 -2.22 1.96 -12.36
CA GLY A 97 -1.35 3.12 -12.47
C GLY A 97 -1.78 4.13 -13.54
N LEU A 98 -3.05 4.10 -13.93
CA LEU A 98 -3.70 5.12 -14.75
C LEU A 98 -4.71 5.89 -13.89
N GLY A 99 -4.91 7.19 -14.19
CA GLY A 99 -6.03 7.93 -13.57
C GLY A 99 -7.38 7.28 -13.92
N THR A 100 -8.36 7.41 -13.04
CA THR A 100 -9.64 6.68 -13.11
C THR A 100 -10.35 6.84 -14.45
N LYS A 101 -10.40 8.06 -15.01
CA LYS A 101 -11.03 8.36 -16.32
C LYS A 101 -10.31 7.63 -17.46
N ARG A 102 -8.97 7.70 -17.49
CA ARG A 102 -8.14 7.05 -18.51
C ARG A 102 -8.25 5.53 -18.44
N CYS A 103 -8.22 4.98 -17.21
CA CYS A 103 -8.39 3.55 -16.94
C CYS A 103 -9.72 3.05 -17.51
N MET A 104 -10.84 3.71 -17.18
CA MET A 104 -12.17 3.29 -17.64
C MET A 104 -12.37 3.47 -19.15
N SER A 105 -11.82 4.52 -19.74
CA SER A 105 -11.85 4.69 -21.20
C SER A 105 -11.08 3.60 -21.94
N ALA A 106 -9.90 3.24 -21.46
CA ALA A 106 -9.10 2.15 -22.02
C ALA A 106 -9.78 0.78 -21.82
N ALA A 107 -10.35 0.53 -20.65
CA ALA A 107 -11.07 -0.70 -20.35
C ALA A 107 -12.31 -0.89 -21.24
N GLN A 108 -13.09 0.17 -21.48
CA GLN A 108 -14.23 0.13 -22.38
C GLN A 108 -13.82 -0.30 -23.79
N LYS A 109 -12.77 0.30 -24.33
CA LYS A 109 -12.27 -0.03 -25.69
C LYS A 109 -11.71 -1.45 -25.78
N LEU A 110 -11.02 -1.93 -24.74
CA LEU A 110 -10.52 -3.30 -24.67
C LEU A 110 -11.68 -4.31 -24.59
N TYR A 111 -12.73 -3.99 -23.87
CA TYR A 111 -13.94 -4.80 -23.80
C TYR A 111 -14.66 -4.84 -25.15
N GLU A 112 -14.89 -3.69 -25.81
CA GLU A 112 -15.51 -3.60 -27.13
C GLU A 112 -14.68 -4.35 -28.21
N ALA A 113 -13.38 -4.42 -28.04
CA ALA A 113 -12.49 -5.21 -28.88
C ALA A 113 -12.46 -6.71 -28.55
N GLY A 114 -13.23 -7.16 -27.55
CA GLY A 114 -13.25 -8.55 -27.09
C GLY A 114 -11.97 -9.01 -26.40
N ALA A 115 -11.08 -8.09 -26.02
CA ALA A 115 -9.78 -8.41 -25.42
C ALA A 115 -9.87 -8.75 -23.92
N ILE A 116 -10.88 -8.21 -23.25
CA ILE A 116 -11.14 -8.45 -21.81
C ILE A 116 -12.62 -8.72 -21.58
N THR A 117 -12.95 -9.32 -20.43
CA THR A 117 -14.33 -9.48 -19.97
C THR A 117 -14.93 -8.14 -19.56
N TYR A 118 -16.22 -8.11 -19.22
CA TYR A 118 -16.91 -6.89 -18.83
C TYR A 118 -16.19 -6.20 -17.67
N HIS A 119 -15.87 -4.94 -17.85
CA HIS A 119 -14.98 -4.19 -16.97
C HIS A 119 -15.68 -3.48 -15.81
N ARG A 120 -17.03 -3.54 -15.72
CA ARG A 120 -17.80 -2.98 -14.61
C ARG A 120 -18.39 -4.11 -13.79
N THR A 121 -17.59 -4.63 -12.88
CA THR A 121 -17.96 -5.78 -12.05
C THR A 121 -17.28 -5.69 -10.67
N ASP A 122 -17.94 -6.20 -9.66
CA ASP A 122 -17.41 -6.45 -8.33
C ASP A 122 -17.14 -7.95 -8.09
N ALA A 123 -17.39 -8.79 -9.09
CA ALA A 123 -17.11 -10.22 -9.00
C ALA A 123 -15.63 -10.51 -8.77
N HIS A 124 -15.36 -11.54 -7.98
CA HIS A 124 -14.03 -11.92 -7.53
C HIS A 124 -13.52 -13.24 -8.11
N GLY A 125 -14.26 -13.86 -9.01
CA GLY A 125 -13.95 -15.17 -9.59
C GLY A 125 -14.20 -15.23 -11.08
N TYR A 126 -13.67 -16.27 -11.70
CA TYR A 126 -13.80 -16.58 -13.12
C TYR A 126 -14.82 -17.69 -13.33
N CYS A 127 -15.37 -17.83 -14.53
CA CYS A 127 -16.18 -19.00 -14.85
C CYS A 127 -15.33 -20.28 -14.80
N ALA A 128 -15.92 -21.39 -14.40
CA ALA A 128 -15.21 -22.67 -14.21
C ALA A 128 -14.45 -23.17 -15.46
N PRO A 129 -15.01 -23.08 -16.69
CA PRO A 129 -14.27 -23.47 -17.90
C PRO A 129 -12.98 -22.65 -18.10
N PHE A 130 -13.04 -21.33 -17.86
CA PHE A 130 -11.86 -20.50 -17.98
C PHE A 130 -10.83 -20.81 -16.88
N ALA A 131 -11.25 -21.06 -15.65
CA ALA A 131 -10.34 -21.43 -14.56
C ALA A 131 -9.54 -22.71 -14.92
N ALA A 132 -10.15 -23.70 -15.57
CA ALA A 132 -9.46 -24.89 -16.07
C ALA A 132 -8.45 -24.54 -17.18
N THR A 133 -8.85 -23.73 -18.16
CA THR A 133 -7.95 -23.22 -19.22
C THR A 133 -6.77 -22.44 -18.66
N LEU A 134 -7.00 -21.61 -17.65
CA LEU A 134 -5.97 -20.85 -16.96
C LEU A 134 -4.97 -21.78 -16.26
N SER A 135 -5.43 -22.81 -15.56
CA SER A 135 -4.55 -23.80 -14.94
C SER A 135 -3.68 -24.53 -15.98
N ALA A 136 -4.26 -24.92 -17.11
CA ALA A 136 -3.52 -25.54 -18.20
C ALA A 136 -2.45 -24.60 -18.78
N HIS A 137 -2.80 -23.32 -19.00
CA HIS A 137 -1.85 -22.31 -19.46
C HIS A 137 -0.69 -22.12 -18.48
N ILE A 138 -0.96 -22.03 -17.18
CA ILE A 138 0.09 -21.88 -16.14
C ILE A 138 0.97 -23.12 -16.13
N THR A 139 0.41 -24.33 -16.22
CA THR A 139 1.19 -25.59 -16.30
C THR A 139 2.15 -25.55 -17.48
N GLN A 140 1.68 -25.13 -18.66
CA GLN A 140 2.48 -25.10 -19.88
C GLN A 140 3.57 -24.03 -19.84
N THR A 141 3.30 -22.86 -19.26
CA THR A 141 4.23 -21.72 -19.31
C THR A 141 5.15 -21.61 -18.12
N HIS A 142 4.72 -22.03 -16.94
CA HIS A 142 5.42 -21.88 -15.67
C HIS A 142 5.67 -23.19 -14.92
N GLY A 143 5.14 -24.31 -15.41
CA GLY A 143 5.26 -25.62 -14.76
C GLY A 143 4.15 -25.90 -13.74
N ALA A 144 3.90 -27.19 -13.50
CA ALA A 144 2.83 -27.67 -12.63
C ALA A 144 2.95 -27.16 -11.17
N ASP A 145 4.17 -27.03 -10.65
CA ASP A 145 4.44 -26.55 -9.29
C ASP A 145 4.01 -25.09 -9.04
N ASN A 146 3.79 -24.33 -10.10
CA ASN A 146 3.34 -22.94 -10.03
C ASN A 146 1.83 -22.78 -10.25
N VAL A 147 1.09 -23.86 -10.42
CA VAL A 147 -0.37 -23.83 -10.49
C VAL A 147 -0.93 -23.69 -9.08
N GLY A 148 -1.78 -22.65 -8.89
CA GLY A 148 -2.52 -22.42 -7.68
C GLY A 148 -3.99 -22.85 -7.80
N ARG A 149 -4.84 -22.15 -7.08
CA ARG A 149 -6.30 -22.28 -7.22
C ARG A 149 -6.85 -21.03 -7.89
N PRO A 150 -7.13 -21.04 -9.20
CA PRO A 150 -7.82 -19.93 -9.84
C PRO A 150 -9.11 -19.62 -9.09
N PRO A 151 -9.42 -18.35 -8.85
CA PRO A 151 -10.66 -17.98 -8.18
C PRO A 151 -11.85 -18.29 -9.08
N VAL A 152 -12.72 -19.17 -8.63
CA VAL A 152 -13.97 -19.53 -9.35
C VAL A 152 -15.13 -18.75 -8.75
N MET A 153 -16.01 -18.22 -9.60
CA MET A 153 -17.20 -17.51 -9.16
C MET A 153 -18.24 -18.51 -8.58
N ALA A 154 -18.89 -18.10 -7.49
CA ALA A 154 -19.94 -18.89 -6.87
C ALA A 154 -21.32 -18.66 -7.51
N GLY A 155 -21.45 -17.74 -8.45
CA GLY A 155 -22.67 -17.30 -9.12
C GLY A 155 -22.59 -15.82 -9.51
N GLY A 156 -23.66 -15.30 -10.08
CA GLY A 156 -23.75 -13.90 -10.50
C GLY A 156 -23.74 -13.72 -12.03
N ALA A 157 -24.11 -12.52 -12.49
CA ALA A 157 -24.25 -12.21 -13.91
C ALA A 157 -22.91 -11.98 -14.61
N HIS A 158 -21.88 -11.59 -13.87
CA HIS A 158 -20.58 -11.22 -14.41
C HIS A 158 -19.46 -11.91 -13.65
N GLU A 159 -18.37 -12.20 -14.36
CA GLU A 159 -17.12 -12.69 -13.78
C GLU A 159 -16.16 -11.53 -13.48
N ALA A 160 -15.05 -11.82 -12.80
CA ALA A 160 -13.96 -10.87 -12.60
C ALA A 160 -13.38 -10.39 -13.94
N ILE A 161 -12.78 -9.19 -13.94
CA ILE A 161 -12.10 -8.65 -15.12
C ILE A 161 -10.86 -9.52 -15.42
N ARG A 162 -10.80 -10.05 -16.64
CA ARG A 162 -9.69 -10.86 -17.12
C ARG A 162 -9.42 -10.68 -18.62
N ALA A 163 -8.25 -11.09 -19.07
CA ALA A 163 -8.02 -11.31 -20.50
C ALA A 163 -8.91 -12.45 -20.98
N THR A 164 -9.54 -12.28 -22.15
CA THR A 164 -10.36 -13.33 -22.78
C THR A 164 -9.48 -14.48 -23.25
N ASP A 165 -8.27 -14.17 -23.72
CA ASP A 165 -7.24 -15.10 -24.15
C ASP A 165 -5.90 -14.74 -23.52
N VAL A 166 -5.45 -15.54 -22.55
CA VAL A 166 -4.20 -15.29 -21.82
C VAL A 166 -2.93 -15.54 -22.64
N THR A 167 -3.04 -16.19 -23.78
CA THR A 167 -1.90 -16.45 -24.68
C THR A 167 -1.50 -15.22 -25.48
N LYS A 168 -2.45 -14.30 -25.70
CA LYS A 168 -2.21 -13.05 -26.44
C LYS A 168 -1.53 -12.02 -25.56
N THR A 169 -0.48 -11.42 -26.09
CA THR A 169 0.25 -10.33 -25.43
C THR A 169 0.16 -9.05 -26.26
N GLY A 170 0.18 -7.89 -25.62
CA GLY A 170 0.32 -6.62 -26.31
C GLY A 170 -0.92 -6.11 -27.05
N LEU A 171 -2.13 -6.59 -26.72
CA LEU A 171 -3.37 -6.06 -27.29
C LEU A 171 -3.62 -4.61 -26.85
N GLY A 172 -4.28 -3.84 -27.72
CA GLY A 172 -4.65 -2.44 -27.53
C GLY A 172 -4.04 -1.51 -28.60
N LYS A 173 -4.80 -0.50 -29.00
CA LYS A 173 -4.42 0.46 -30.05
C LYS A 173 -3.57 1.59 -29.49
N THR A 174 -3.93 2.11 -28.32
CA THR A 174 -3.22 3.22 -27.66
C THR A 174 -2.23 2.72 -26.59
N ALA A 175 -1.35 3.59 -26.13
CA ALA A 175 -0.41 3.28 -25.05
C ALA A 175 -1.14 2.89 -23.74
N ASP A 176 -2.24 3.60 -23.42
CA ASP A 176 -3.06 3.30 -22.24
C ASP A 176 -3.75 1.94 -22.34
N GLU A 177 -4.31 1.61 -23.51
CA GLU A 177 -4.91 0.30 -23.76
C GLU A 177 -3.90 -0.83 -23.64
N ARG A 178 -2.72 -0.71 -24.25
CA ARG A 178 -1.64 -1.71 -24.15
C ARG A 178 -1.15 -1.88 -22.73
N ARG A 179 -0.97 -0.77 -21.99
CA ARG A 179 -0.56 -0.81 -20.58
C ARG A 179 -1.60 -1.50 -19.71
N LEU A 180 -2.88 -1.13 -19.90
CA LEU A 180 -3.98 -1.72 -19.13
C LEU A 180 -4.17 -3.19 -19.46
N TYR A 181 -4.11 -3.57 -20.75
CA TYR A 181 -4.22 -4.97 -21.17
C TYR A 181 -3.11 -5.82 -20.55
N LYS A 182 -1.85 -5.36 -20.63
CA LYS A 182 -0.71 -6.05 -20.02
C LYS A 182 -0.94 -6.26 -18.53
N PHE A 183 -1.39 -5.23 -17.80
CA PHE A 183 -1.70 -5.33 -16.38
C PHE A 183 -2.82 -6.35 -16.11
N ILE A 184 -3.93 -6.30 -16.86
CA ILE A 184 -5.05 -7.24 -16.70
C ILE A 184 -4.61 -8.67 -17.01
N ARG A 185 -3.87 -8.89 -18.09
CA ARG A 185 -3.39 -10.22 -18.47
C ARG A 185 -2.47 -10.81 -17.39
N CYS A 186 -1.43 -10.07 -16.98
CA CYS A 186 -0.52 -10.52 -15.93
C CYS A 186 -1.26 -10.83 -14.64
N ARG A 187 -2.20 -9.98 -14.22
CA ARG A 187 -3.04 -10.21 -13.05
C ARG A 187 -3.94 -11.43 -13.20
N THR A 188 -4.49 -11.67 -14.39
CA THR A 188 -5.29 -12.87 -14.67
C THR A 188 -4.49 -14.13 -14.43
N VAL A 189 -3.27 -14.21 -14.99
CA VAL A 189 -2.39 -15.37 -14.81
C VAL A 189 -1.93 -15.50 -13.37
N ALA A 190 -1.38 -14.41 -12.81
CA ALA A 190 -0.87 -14.40 -11.43
C ALA A 190 -1.93 -14.82 -10.39
N SER A 191 -3.20 -14.45 -10.58
CA SER A 191 -4.28 -14.81 -9.66
C SER A 191 -4.62 -16.31 -9.62
N GLY A 192 -4.23 -17.05 -10.66
CA GLY A 192 -4.37 -18.51 -10.72
C GLY A 192 -3.12 -19.28 -10.29
N MET A 193 -2.03 -18.59 -10.02
CA MET A 193 -0.74 -19.22 -9.69
C MET A 193 -0.62 -19.57 -8.19
N ALA A 194 0.37 -20.39 -7.88
CA ALA A 194 0.73 -20.74 -6.50
C ALA A 194 1.27 -19.52 -5.73
N ALA A 195 1.19 -19.58 -4.41
CA ALA A 195 1.77 -18.58 -3.54
C ALA A 195 3.29 -18.46 -3.75
N CYS A 196 3.79 -17.23 -3.72
CA CYS A 196 5.22 -16.98 -3.55
C CYS A 196 5.60 -17.31 -2.10
N VAL A 197 6.74 -17.98 -1.89
CA VAL A 197 7.25 -18.27 -0.54
C VAL A 197 8.50 -17.45 -0.28
N ILE A 198 8.48 -16.69 0.80
CA ILE A 198 9.60 -15.86 1.24
C ILE A 198 10.13 -16.39 2.55
N ALA A 199 11.44 -16.59 2.63
CA ALA A 199 12.15 -16.76 3.89
C ALA A 199 12.60 -15.40 4.42
N THR A 200 12.27 -15.09 5.66
CA THR A 200 12.72 -13.91 6.40
C THR A 200 13.71 -14.35 7.46
N LEU A 201 14.96 -13.91 7.32
CA LEU A 201 15.98 -14.05 8.34
C LEU A 201 15.94 -12.83 9.24
N THR A 202 15.85 -13.05 10.54
CA THR A 202 15.85 -12.02 11.58
C THR A 202 17.06 -12.23 12.48
N ARG A 203 17.84 -11.16 12.68
CA ARG A 203 18.93 -11.11 13.64
C ARG A 203 18.65 -10.01 14.65
N THR A 204 18.86 -10.29 15.91
CA THR A 204 18.62 -9.32 17.00
C THR A 204 19.89 -9.14 17.81
N ILE A 205 20.27 -7.90 18.04
CA ILE A 205 21.26 -7.54 19.07
C ILE A 205 20.54 -7.01 20.30
N ALA A 206 21.15 -7.27 21.44
CA ALA A 206 20.70 -6.73 22.70
C ALA A 206 21.89 -6.06 23.40
N ALA A 207 21.71 -4.79 23.76
CA ALA A 207 22.71 -4.01 24.49
C ALA A 207 22.28 -3.85 25.95
N THR A 208 23.22 -4.02 26.88
CA THR A 208 23.08 -3.74 28.31
C THR A 208 24.19 -2.83 28.75
N SER A 209 23.87 -1.78 29.47
CA SER A 209 24.82 -0.81 30.02
C SER A 209 24.39 -0.42 31.42
N ALA A 210 25.33 -0.02 32.27
CA ALA A 210 25.03 0.53 33.58
C ALA A 210 24.21 1.83 33.51
N ALA A 211 24.31 2.57 32.40
CA ALA A 211 23.57 3.81 32.17
C ALA A 211 22.12 3.58 31.70
N THR A 212 21.75 2.36 31.25
CA THR A 212 20.40 2.05 30.79
C THR A 212 19.80 0.93 31.66
N PRO A 213 18.78 1.20 32.49
CA PRO A 213 18.14 0.17 33.32
C PRO A 213 17.40 -0.87 32.48
N THR A 214 17.03 -0.54 31.26
CA THR A 214 16.32 -1.43 30.33
C THR A 214 17.24 -1.94 29.23
N LYS A 215 17.10 -3.23 28.94
CA LYS A 215 17.82 -3.88 27.83
C LYS A 215 17.34 -3.32 26.49
N LEU A 216 18.25 -2.65 25.77
CA LEU A 216 17.97 -2.15 24.41
C LEU A 216 18.00 -3.31 23.42
N ARG A 217 17.15 -3.25 22.40
CA ARG A 217 17.10 -4.24 21.33
C ARG A 217 17.10 -3.57 19.97
N ALA A 218 17.91 -4.07 19.05
CA ALA A 218 17.86 -3.68 17.65
C ALA A 218 17.83 -4.92 16.76
N THR A 219 17.12 -4.82 15.65
CA THR A 219 16.83 -5.96 14.77
C THR A 219 17.22 -5.62 13.34
N ALA A 220 17.90 -6.55 12.67
CA ALA A 220 18.11 -6.54 11.22
C ALA A 220 17.31 -7.68 10.59
N MET A 221 16.68 -7.41 9.46
CA MET A 221 15.90 -8.41 8.72
C MET A 221 16.30 -8.37 7.25
N ALA A 222 16.38 -9.55 6.64
CA ALA A 222 16.52 -9.69 5.21
C ALA A 222 15.62 -10.81 4.70
N ASN A 223 15.13 -10.64 3.48
CA ASN A 223 14.25 -11.60 2.85
C ASN A 223 14.94 -12.26 1.66
N ARG A 224 14.68 -13.55 1.44
CA ARG A 224 15.00 -14.22 0.18
C ARG A 224 13.78 -14.94 -0.36
N MET A 225 13.68 -15.01 -1.66
CA MET A 225 12.66 -15.80 -2.34
C MET A 225 13.04 -17.29 -2.28
N VAL A 226 12.13 -18.12 -1.77
CA VAL A 226 12.26 -19.57 -1.73
C VAL A 226 11.53 -20.22 -2.91
N LYS A 227 10.30 -19.77 -3.16
CA LYS A 227 9.49 -20.15 -4.33
C LYS A 227 8.93 -18.91 -4.99
N PRO A 228 9.14 -18.71 -6.28
CA PRO A 228 8.67 -17.49 -6.97
C PRO A 228 7.15 -17.45 -7.10
N GLY A 229 6.46 -18.58 -7.36
CA GLY A 229 5.02 -18.62 -7.51
C GLY A 229 4.50 -17.54 -8.49
N TRP A 230 3.47 -16.81 -8.10
CA TRP A 230 2.83 -15.78 -8.93
C TRP A 230 3.75 -14.60 -9.34
N THR A 231 4.88 -14.40 -8.66
CA THR A 231 5.82 -13.31 -9.01
C THR A 231 6.55 -13.54 -10.34
N LEU A 232 6.50 -14.75 -10.89
CA LEU A 232 7.00 -15.04 -12.25
C LEU A 232 6.24 -14.26 -13.33
N GLU A 233 4.97 -14.00 -13.11
CA GLU A 233 4.12 -13.29 -14.07
C GLU A 233 3.94 -11.80 -13.71
N GLU A 234 3.82 -11.48 -12.44
CA GLU A 234 3.61 -10.13 -11.95
C GLU A 234 4.77 -9.66 -11.06
N ALA A 235 5.86 -9.27 -11.69
CA ALA A 235 7.07 -8.79 -10.99
C ALA A 235 6.92 -7.40 -10.35
N SER A 236 5.75 -6.76 -10.45
CA SER A 236 5.57 -5.37 -10.04
C SER A 236 5.51 -5.21 -8.52
N GLY A 237 6.50 -4.55 -7.98
CA GLY A 237 6.46 -3.93 -6.65
C GLY A 237 6.93 -4.78 -5.48
N THR A 238 7.29 -6.02 -5.65
CA THR A 238 7.96 -6.81 -4.61
C THR A 238 9.47 -6.66 -4.75
N SER A 239 10.01 -5.59 -4.17
CA SER A 239 11.46 -5.53 -3.92
C SER A 239 11.80 -6.56 -2.86
N PHE A 240 12.26 -7.71 -3.29
CA PHE A 240 12.88 -8.66 -2.37
C PHE A 240 14.26 -8.12 -2.04
N ALA A 241 14.58 -8.02 -0.74
CA ALA A 241 15.91 -7.67 -0.30
C ALA A 241 16.93 -8.60 -0.99
N SER A 242 18.09 -8.04 -1.31
CA SER A 242 19.08 -8.74 -2.10
C SER A 242 19.53 -10.00 -1.35
N ALA A 243 19.72 -11.12 -2.07
CA ALA A 243 20.32 -12.33 -1.52
C ALA A 243 21.64 -12.03 -0.78
N THR A 244 22.33 -10.97 -1.17
CA THR A 244 23.54 -10.48 -0.53
C THR A 244 23.32 -10.05 0.92
N GLU A 245 22.24 -9.32 1.23
CA GLU A 245 21.96 -8.91 2.63
C GLU A 245 21.56 -10.11 3.50
N TYR A 246 20.78 -11.04 2.93
CA TYR A 246 20.43 -12.27 3.60
C TYR A 246 21.67 -13.08 3.99
N ASN A 247 22.61 -13.29 3.05
CA ASN A 247 23.84 -14.01 3.28
C ASN A 247 24.72 -13.32 4.33
N LYS A 248 24.88 -11.98 4.26
CA LYS A 248 25.63 -11.23 5.25
C LYS A 248 25.09 -11.38 6.68
N LEU A 249 23.77 -11.42 6.84
CA LEU A 249 23.16 -11.66 8.15
C LEU A 249 23.30 -13.12 8.59
N THR A 250 23.30 -14.07 7.67
CA THR A 250 23.52 -15.50 7.97
C THR A 250 24.94 -15.76 8.47
N ASP A 251 25.93 -15.12 7.87
CA ASP A 251 27.36 -15.31 8.19
C ASP A 251 27.79 -14.75 9.55
N LEU A 252 26.94 -13.93 10.19
CA LEU A 252 27.23 -13.38 11.51
C LEU A 252 27.17 -14.50 12.58
N LYS A 253 28.22 -14.61 13.37
CA LYS A 253 28.28 -15.55 14.50
C LYS A 253 27.59 -14.95 15.71
N ALA A 254 26.72 -15.74 16.36
CA ALA A 254 26.08 -15.33 17.60
C ALA A 254 27.09 -15.23 18.75
N GLY A 255 26.78 -14.43 19.75
CA GLY A 255 27.65 -14.19 20.91
C GLY A 255 27.84 -12.72 21.18
N VAL A 256 28.86 -12.40 22.00
CA VAL A 256 29.24 -11.01 22.26
C VAL A 256 29.87 -10.41 20.99
N VAL A 257 29.39 -9.23 20.61
CA VAL A 257 29.85 -8.53 19.41
C VAL A 257 30.21 -7.08 19.76
N GLU A 258 31.14 -6.53 19.00
CA GLU A 258 31.54 -5.11 19.09
C GLU A 258 31.02 -4.38 17.85
N PRO A 259 30.00 -3.53 18.00
CA PRO A 259 29.51 -2.72 16.88
C PRO A 259 30.57 -1.73 16.38
N VAL A 260 30.64 -1.56 15.06
CA VAL A 260 31.57 -0.60 14.42
C VAL A 260 31.12 0.84 14.63
N ARG A 261 29.82 1.06 14.56
CA ARG A 261 29.20 2.38 14.76
C ARG A 261 27.71 2.25 15.06
N THR A 262 27.18 3.22 15.76
CA THR A 262 25.74 3.42 15.94
C THR A 262 25.37 4.84 15.55
N LEU A 263 24.29 4.97 14.77
CA LEU A 263 23.77 6.24 14.28
C LEU A 263 22.47 6.57 15.03
N ALA A 264 22.27 7.85 15.30
CA ALA A 264 20.99 8.45 15.60
C ALA A 264 20.45 9.12 14.34
N VAL A 265 19.51 8.48 13.68
CA VAL A 265 18.96 8.93 12.40
C VAL A 265 17.65 9.68 12.64
N PRO A 266 17.57 10.98 12.24
CA PRO A 266 16.31 11.73 12.36
C PRO A 266 15.24 11.13 11.46
N THR A 267 14.08 10.85 12.05
CA THR A 267 12.89 10.31 11.37
C THR A 267 11.67 11.11 11.77
N PHE A 268 10.67 11.18 10.87
CA PHE A 268 9.42 11.88 11.14
C PHE A 268 8.30 10.86 11.37
N THR A 269 7.46 11.11 12.39
CA THR A 269 6.34 10.26 12.76
C THR A 269 5.05 11.08 12.78
N GLY A 270 3.90 10.43 12.58
CA GLY A 270 2.59 11.09 12.61
C GLY A 270 2.17 11.74 11.29
N GLU A 271 2.97 11.60 10.24
CA GLU A 271 2.66 12.16 8.94
C GLU A 271 1.38 11.57 8.33
N LYS A 272 0.48 12.47 7.89
CA LYS A 272 -0.67 12.12 7.07
C LYS A 272 -0.50 12.73 5.69
N ALA A 273 -0.82 11.97 4.65
CA ALA A 273 -0.79 12.46 3.29
C ALA A 273 -2.21 12.58 2.73
N PRO A 274 -2.51 13.58 1.88
CA PRO A 274 -3.77 13.66 1.18
C PRO A 274 -4.02 12.43 0.31
N LEU A 275 -5.27 12.17 -0.04
CA LEU A 275 -5.65 10.99 -0.84
C LEU A 275 -5.05 11.06 -2.25
N THR A 276 -4.81 9.89 -2.84
CA THR A 276 -4.71 9.71 -4.30
C THR A 276 -6.06 9.28 -4.84
N GLU A 277 -6.30 9.39 -6.17
CA GLU A 277 -7.51 8.82 -6.79
C GLU A 277 -7.72 7.35 -6.41
N ALA A 278 -6.66 6.55 -6.51
CA ALA A 278 -6.69 5.14 -6.15
C ALA A 278 -7.12 4.90 -4.69
N LYS A 279 -6.59 5.72 -3.77
CA LYS A 279 -6.95 5.61 -2.35
C LYS A 279 -8.36 6.10 -2.08
N LEU A 280 -8.83 7.16 -2.79
CA LEU A 280 -10.23 7.60 -2.70
C LEU A 280 -11.19 6.49 -3.17
N VAL A 281 -10.93 5.87 -4.33
CA VAL A 281 -11.75 4.74 -4.82
C VAL A 281 -11.77 3.59 -3.80
N LYS A 282 -10.62 3.26 -3.22
CA LYS A 282 -10.55 2.23 -2.17
C LYS A 282 -11.36 2.62 -0.92
N THR A 283 -11.28 3.87 -0.50
CA THR A 283 -12.03 4.36 0.67
C THR A 283 -13.53 4.33 0.41
N LEU A 284 -13.98 4.77 -0.78
CA LEU A 284 -15.38 4.70 -1.20
C LEU A 284 -15.89 3.26 -1.26
N GLU A 285 -15.12 2.34 -1.85
CA GLU A 285 -15.45 0.91 -1.90
C GLU A 285 -15.59 0.33 -0.49
N THR A 286 -14.63 0.60 0.40
CA THR A 286 -14.63 0.12 1.78
C THR A 286 -15.78 0.69 2.60
N ALA A 287 -16.14 1.94 2.34
CA ALA A 287 -17.24 2.64 2.99
C ALA A 287 -18.63 2.29 2.41
N GLY A 288 -18.69 1.51 1.33
CA GLY A 288 -19.95 1.15 0.67
C GLY A 288 -20.61 2.30 -0.12
N VAL A 289 -19.86 3.35 -0.43
CA VAL A 289 -20.34 4.53 -1.17
C VAL A 289 -20.07 4.38 -2.66
N GLY A 290 -21.11 4.28 -3.45
CA GLY A 290 -21.02 4.04 -4.90
C GLY A 290 -20.84 2.57 -5.25
N ARG A 291 -20.74 2.30 -6.55
CA ARG A 291 -20.66 0.94 -7.13
C ARG A 291 -19.62 0.93 -8.26
N PRO A 292 -19.22 -0.23 -8.76
CA PRO A 292 -18.25 -0.34 -9.86
C PRO A 292 -18.54 0.53 -11.07
N SER A 293 -19.81 0.75 -11.37
CA SER A 293 -20.26 1.64 -12.46
C SER A 293 -20.10 3.13 -12.16
N THR A 294 -20.01 3.54 -10.89
CA THR A 294 -20.07 4.96 -10.48
C THR A 294 -18.76 5.53 -9.95
N PHE A 295 -17.80 4.71 -9.49
CA PHE A 295 -16.54 5.23 -8.89
C PHE A 295 -15.84 6.26 -9.79
N ALA A 296 -15.62 5.95 -11.06
CA ALA A 296 -14.96 6.88 -11.97
C ALA A 296 -15.77 8.17 -12.18
N SER A 297 -17.10 8.08 -12.24
CA SER A 297 -17.95 9.26 -12.39
C SER A 297 -17.96 10.14 -11.14
N ILE A 298 -17.93 9.54 -9.94
CA ILE A 298 -17.82 10.25 -8.67
C ILE A 298 -16.53 11.08 -8.66
N VAL A 299 -15.38 10.44 -8.92
CA VAL A 299 -14.08 11.11 -8.95
C VAL A 299 -14.04 12.20 -10.03
N ASN A 300 -14.49 11.89 -11.26
CA ASN A 300 -14.49 12.87 -12.35
C ASN A 300 -15.36 14.11 -12.04
N LYS A 301 -16.49 13.94 -11.37
CA LYS A 301 -17.35 15.07 -11.00
C LYS A 301 -16.70 16.01 -9.99
N LEU A 302 -15.79 15.55 -9.14
CA LEU A 302 -15.01 16.46 -8.29
C LEU A 302 -14.14 17.40 -9.13
N TYR A 303 -13.59 16.93 -10.25
CA TYR A 303 -12.80 17.74 -11.17
C TYR A 303 -13.67 18.66 -12.05
N GLU A 304 -14.71 18.10 -12.67
CA GLU A 304 -15.61 18.84 -13.55
C GLU A 304 -16.27 20.04 -12.83
N ARG A 305 -16.51 19.90 -11.54
CA ARG A 305 -17.09 20.95 -10.69
C ARG A 305 -16.04 21.83 -10.00
N HIS A 306 -14.77 21.59 -10.28
CA HIS A 306 -13.65 22.29 -9.64
C HIS A 306 -13.66 22.20 -8.11
N TYR A 307 -14.14 21.09 -7.53
CA TYR A 307 -14.13 20.86 -6.10
C TYR A 307 -12.81 20.31 -5.59
N ALA A 308 -12.11 19.55 -6.42
CA ALA A 308 -10.78 19.03 -6.14
C ALA A 308 -9.90 19.10 -7.38
N VAL A 309 -8.60 19.12 -7.17
CA VAL A 309 -7.57 19.07 -8.20
C VAL A 309 -6.51 18.03 -7.83
N ILE A 310 -5.79 17.51 -8.84
CA ILE A 310 -4.59 16.72 -8.60
C ILE A 310 -3.40 17.66 -8.58
N GLN A 311 -2.64 17.62 -7.50
CA GLN A 311 -1.37 18.37 -7.41
C GLN A 311 -0.35 17.61 -6.57
N ASP A 312 0.91 17.96 -6.74
CA ASP A 312 1.99 17.45 -5.92
C ASP A 312 2.04 18.27 -4.61
N VAL A 313 2.20 17.57 -3.50
CA VAL A 313 2.49 18.18 -2.20
C VAL A 313 3.99 18.33 -2.09
N GLN A 314 4.45 19.54 -1.90
CA GLN A 314 5.88 19.83 -1.73
C GLN A 314 6.39 19.21 -0.43
N ALA A 315 7.59 18.65 -0.48
CA ALA A 315 8.29 18.25 0.72
C ALA A 315 8.65 19.48 1.57
N LYS A 316 8.60 19.33 2.88
CA LYS A 316 9.15 20.30 3.82
C LYS A 316 10.59 19.92 4.10
N SER A 317 11.52 20.86 3.97
CA SER A 317 12.92 20.69 4.36
C SER A 317 13.07 21.12 5.81
N VAL A 318 13.57 20.23 6.66
CA VAL A 318 13.82 20.51 8.09
C VAL A 318 15.30 20.26 8.39
N GLU A 319 15.93 21.21 9.03
CA GLU A 319 17.28 21.04 9.55
C GLU A 319 17.23 20.20 10.83
N CYS A 320 17.95 19.11 10.83
CA CYS A 320 18.05 18.15 11.93
C CYS A 320 19.51 17.83 12.19
N GLU A 321 19.77 17.13 13.28
CA GLU A 321 21.10 16.59 13.55
C GLU A 321 21.10 15.07 13.42
N GLU A 322 22.14 14.51 12.82
CA GLU A 322 22.44 13.08 12.80
C GLU A 322 23.61 12.83 13.75
N GLY A 323 23.43 11.92 14.71
CA GLY A 323 24.47 11.55 15.68
C GLY A 323 25.22 10.30 15.24
N VAL A 324 26.52 10.27 15.40
CA VAL A 324 27.37 9.09 15.14
C VAL A 324 28.24 8.80 16.36
N LYS A 325 28.18 7.58 16.84
CA LYS A 325 29.04 7.05 17.93
C LYS A 325 29.87 5.89 17.41
N ARG A 326 31.18 5.90 17.69
CA ARG A 326 32.13 4.82 17.37
C ARG A 326 32.96 4.47 18.60
N GLY A 327 32.87 3.23 19.07
CA GLY A 327 33.61 2.78 20.25
C GLY A 327 33.50 3.80 21.40
N HIS A 328 34.65 4.16 21.96
CA HIS A 328 34.76 5.14 23.05
C HIS A 328 34.95 6.59 22.59
N GLU A 329 34.95 6.86 21.28
CA GLU A 329 35.02 8.23 20.77
C GLU A 329 33.80 9.06 21.18
N PRO A 330 33.93 10.41 21.32
CA PRO A 330 32.78 11.28 21.53
C PRO A 330 31.71 11.12 20.44
N ILE A 331 30.45 11.37 20.80
CA ILE A 331 29.37 11.41 19.80
C ILE A 331 29.57 12.65 18.92
N VAL A 332 29.62 12.42 17.63
CA VAL A 332 29.68 13.49 16.63
C VAL A 332 28.31 13.78 16.10
N TRP A 333 27.80 14.97 16.33
CA TRP A 333 26.53 15.45 15.77
C TRP A 333 26.81 16.29 14.52
N THR A 334 26.12 15.99 13.43
CA THR A 334 26.30 16.71 12.15
C THR A 334 24.94 17.21 11.68
N ALA A 335 24.88 18.49 11.31
CA ALA A 335 23.66 19.06 10.74
C ALA A 335 23.32 18.36 9.42
N ARG A 336 22.04 18.06 9.24
CA ARG A 336 21.50 17.40 8.06
C ARG A 336 20.13 17.97 7.72
N THR A 337 19.91 18.30 6.47
CA THR A 337 18.57 18.64 5.96
C THR A 337 17.84 17.37 5.58
N VAL A 338 16.66 17.15 6.14
CA VAL A 338 15.78 16.02 5.82
C VAL A 338 14.52 16.55 5.18
N GLU A 339 14.19 16.00 4.02
CA GLU A 339 12.91 16.28 3.36
C GLU A 339 11.84 15.28 3.82
N HIS A 340 10.69 15.79 4.21
CA HIS A 340 9.55 14.97 4.61
C HIS A 340 8.21 15.53 4.11
N GLY A 341 7.12 14.75 4.12
CA GLY A 341 5.77 15.17 3.75
C GLY A 341 5.52 15.31 2.26
N GLY A 342 6.54 15.24 1.43
CA GLY A 342 6.41 15.33 -0.02
C GLY A 342 5.67 14.13 -0.62
N SER A 343 4.75 14.40 -1.55
CA SER A 343 4.04 13.31 -2.22
C SER A 343 3.42 13.78 -3.53
N LYS A 344 3.45 12.89 -4.54
CA LYS A 344 2.98 13.19 -5.90
C LYS A 344 1.53 12.77 -6.13
N GLY A 345 0.85 13.50 -7.03
CA GLY A 345 -0.47 13.11 -7.55
C GLY A 345 -1.56 13.05 -6.47
N ARG A 346 -1.65 14.04 -5.60
CA ARG A 346 -2.60 14.09 -4.49
C ARG A 346 -3.86 14.85 -4.84
N LEU A 347 -5.00 14.35 -4.37
CA LEU A 347 -6.27 15.03 -4.41
C LEU A 347 -6.30 16.12 -3.34
N THR A 348 -6.37 17.37 -3.78
CA THR A 348 -6.44 18.52 -2.91
C THR A 348 -7.78 19.25 -3.16
N PRO A 349 -8.57 19.53 -2.13
CA PRO A 349 -9.79 20.31 -2.29
C PRO A 349 -9.45 21.75 -2.69
N THR A 350 -10.25 22.33 -3.57
CA THR A 350 -10.15 23.74 -3.90
C THR A 350 -10.86 24.59 -2.82
N PRO A 351 -10.63 25.92 -2.76
CA PRO A 351 -11.39 26.79 -1.87
C PRO A 351 -12.91 26.69 -2.11
N LEU A 352 -13.33 26.46 -3.36
CA LEU A 352 -14.73 26.21 -3.69
C LEU A 352 -15.20 24.87 -3.11
N GLY A 353 -14.40 23.81 -3.24
CA GLY A 353 -14.72 22.50 -2.69
C GLY A 353 -14.94 22.52 -1.18
N VAL A 354 -14.05 23.18 -0.45
CA VAL A 354 -14.15 23.35 1.01
C VAL A 354 -15.44 24.09 1.39
N LYS A 355 -15.78 25.20 0.68
CA LYS A 355 -17.02 25.96 0.93
C LYS A 355 -18.26 25.13 0.66
N VAL A 356 -18.27 24.36 -0.44
CA VAL A 356 -19.40 23.50 -0.81
C VAL A 356 -19.57 22.36 0.20
N GLU A 357 -18.50 21.75 0.64
CA GLU A 357 -18.51 20.70 1.67
C GLU A 357 -19.10 21.22 2.99
N ALA A 358 -18.59 22.34 3.49
CA ALA A 358 -19.07 22.99 4.71
C ALA A 358 -20.56 23.39 4.62
N MET A 359 -21.00 23.91 3.46
CA MET A 359 -22.40 24.24 3.21
C MET A 359 -23.27 22.98 3.20
N CYS A 360 -22.83 21.89 2.54
CA CYS A 360 -23.56 20.63 2.48
C CYS A 360 -23.73 20.01 3.87
N LYS A 361 -22.68 20.00 4.68
CA LYS A 361 -22.75 19.50 6.07
C LYS A 361 -23.79 20.27 6.89
N ARG A 362 -23.84 21.60 6.74
CA ARG A 362 -24.79 22.46 7.49
C ARG A 362 -26.24 22.33 7.03
N VAL A 363 -26.47 22.23 5.70
CA VAL A 363 -27.83 22.27 5.11
C VAL A 363 -28.46 20.89 5.06
N PHE A 364 -27.68 19.85 4.89
CA PHE A 364 -28.12 18.46 4.71
C PHE A 364 -27.53 17.57 5.82
N GLU A 365 -27.60 18.02 7.06
CA GLU A 365 -27.06 17.32 8.23
C GLU A 365 -27.51 15.84 8.24
N GLY A 366 -26.53 14.93 8.26
CA GLY A 366 -26.75 13.48 8.26
C GLY A 366 -27.25 12.87 6.94
N LEU A 367 -27.83 13.65 6.01
CA LEU A 367 -28.42 13.12 4.78
C LEU A 367 -27.39 12.77 3.71
N LEU A 368 -26.28 13.52 3.66
CA LEU A 368 -25.23 13.38 2.64
C LEU A 368 -23.91 12.90 3.25
N ASP A 369 -23.93 12.29 4.41
CA ASP A 369 -22.75 11.67 5.02
C ASP A 369 -22.43 10.30 4.40
N VAL A 370 -21.26 9.75 4.78
CA VAL A 370 -20.77 8.47 4.28
C VAL A 370 -21.67 7.32 4.75
N GLU A 371 -22.11 7.35 6.00
CA GLU A 371 -22.85 6.27 6.64
C GLU A 371 -24.28 6.15 6.09
N THR A 372 -24.97 7.26 6.00
CA THR A 372 -26.33 7.31 5.42
C THR A 372 -26.32 6.89 3.95
N THR A 373 -25.30 7.35 3.19
CA THR A 373 -25.15 6.95 1.79
C THR A 373 -24.88 5.45 1.66
N ALA A 374 -24.02 4.88 2.49
CA ALA A 374 -23.71 3.45 2.48
C ALA A 374 -24.93 2.59 2.86
N ALA A 375 -25.69 3.03 3.86
CA ALA A 375 -26.94 2.36 4.26
C ALA A 375 -27.96 2.35 3.12
N MET A 376 -28.15 3.48 2.43
CA MET A 376 -29.04 3.58 1.27
C MET A 376 -28.58 2.70 0.09
N GLU A 377 -27.28 2.69 -0.22
CA GLU A 377 -26.72 1.79 -1.25
C GLU A 377 -26.98 0.31 -0.92
N THR A 378 -26.88 -0.07 0.35
CA THR A 378 -27.16 -1.43 0.82
C THR A 378 -28.64 -1.77 0.65
N ARG A 379 -29.55 -0.83 0.99
CA ARG A 379 -31.00 -1.03 0.78
C ARG A 379 -31.33 -1.21 -0.71
N LEU A 380 -30.74 -0.40 -1.58
CA LEU A 380 -30.91 -0.51 -3.03
C LEU A 380 -30.42 -1.86 -3.59
N ASP A 381 -29.35 -2.42 -3.05
CA ASP A 381 -28.87 -3.76 -3.44
C ASP A 381 -29.87 -4.85 -3.04
N VAL A 382 -30.53 -4.74 -1.88
CA VAL A 382 -31.58 -5.67 -1.45
C VAL A 382 -32.77 -5.62 -2.40
N VAL A 383 -33.21 -4.44 -2.82
CA VAL A 383 -34.29 -4.27 -3.81
C VAL A 383 -33.89 -4.87 -5.15
N ALA A 384 -32.69 -4.57 -5.64
CA ALA A 384 -32.17 -5.10 -6.90
C ALA A 384 -32.04 -6.64 -6.89
N GLY A 385 -31.78 -7.22 -5.72
CA GLY A 385 -31.76 -8.68 -5.50
C GLY A 385 -33.15 -9.33 -5.32
N GLY A 386 -34.24 -8.56 -5.37
CA GLY A 386 -35.63 -9.06 -5.20
C GLY A 386 -36.02 -9.32 -3.74
N GLY A 387 -35.25 -8.81 -2.77
CA GLY A 387 -35.47 -9.09 -1.33
C GLY A 387 -36.39 -8.12 -0.58
N ALA A 388 -36.81 -6.99 -1.21
CA ALA A 388 -37.72 -6.01 -0.61
C ALA A 388 -38.54 -5.31 -1.69
N ALA A 389 -39.73 -4.82 -1.34
CA ALA A 389 -40.54 -4.01 -2.24
C ALA A 389 -39.95 -2.59 -2.37
N GLU A 390 -40.03 -1.98 -3.56
CA GLU A 390 -39.55 -0.63 -3.83
C GLU A 390 -40.09 0.43 -2.83
N GLN A 391 -41.30 0.23 -2.32
CA GLN A 391 -41.94 1.12 -1.36
C GLN A 391 -41.31 1.13 0.02
N GLU A 392 -40.71 0.00 0.50
CA GLU A 392 -40.06 -0.08 1.81
C GLU A 392 -38.70 0.65 1.87
N VAL A 393 -38.14 1.04 0.73
CA VAL A 393 -36.85 1.74 0.65
C VAL A 393 -37.04 3.25 0.44
N ALA A 394 -38.23 3.69 0.03
CA ALA A 394 -38.55 5.09 -0.21
C ALA A 394 -38.97 5.84 1.07
N GLU A 395 -39.35 5.14 2.13
CA GLU A 395 -39.58 5.66 3.49
C GLU A 395 -38.25 5.69 4.30
#